data_8a72df45b6a49cf022278d83f146895b
#
_entry.id   8a72df45b6a49cf022278d83f146895b
#
_cell.length_a   1.000
_cell.length_b   1.000
_cell.length_c   1.000
_cell.angle_alpha   90.00
_cell.angle_beta   90.00
_cell.angle_gamma   90.00
#
_symmetry.space_group_name_H-M   'P 1'
#
loop_
_entity.id
_entity.type
_entity.pdbx_description
1 polymer ?
#
loop_
_entity_poly.entity_id
_entity_poly.type
_entity_poly.pdbx_seq_one_letter_code
_entity_poly.pdbx_strand_id
1 'polypeptide(L)'
;MKFGKLDTHQELEGRDWTLPECRIEWKTIENNNNPNQVSTAVRTGGTMWTVRPWRGKVYPQKDPMRTWAGHYGRQFGSLEFNATHYRIYSPEKMAAWADEMPDGFVFCPKFPAIISHYRRFGNCEGPTDDFIAGISALGNKLGTAFLQLPPHYAPKHSEKLGPYLKAWPRDLKMAIEFRHPDWFEGGEDAEAIWKLLSELGIGAVISDTAGRRDALHMRLTTKFLIVRFGGYDGHKSDEERLNLWTERISQLTKNGTPLESFDLLVHTTDSIQTPETCRLFSKLMKETCGLKIKTPKEILSSD
;
A
#
# COMPACT_ATOMS: atom_id res chain seq x y z
N MET A 1 9.99 4.76 -6.20
CA MET A 1 8.84 5.00 -7.13
C MET A 1 9.20 6.16 -8.04
N LYS A 2 8.99 6.06 -9.38
CA LYS A 2 9.29 7.18 -10.30
C LYS A 2 8.19 8.26 -10.30
N PHE A 3 6.95 7.88 -10.02
CA PHE A 3 5.81 8.79 -9.98
C PHE A 3 5.97 9.80 -8.83
N GLY A 4 6.06 11.08 -9.19
CA GLY A 4 6.24 12.18 -8.23
C GLY A 4 7.62 12.25 -7.57
N LYS A 5 8.65 11.57 -8.14
CA LYS A 5 10.02 11.76 -7.70
C LYS A 5 10.49 13.16 -8.12
N LEU A 6 11.12 13.87 -7.21
CA LEU A 6 11.86 15.11 -7.49
C LEU A 6 13.33 14.80 -7.68
N ASP A 7 14.02 15.64 -8.43
CA ASP A 7 15.43 15.42 -8.76
C ASP A 7 16.37 15.93 -7.66
N THR A 8 15.95 16.95 -6.91
CA THR A 8 16.76 17.57 -5.85
C THR A 8 15.99 17.75 -4.56
N HIS A 9 16.70 17.78 -3.42
CA HIS A 9 16.10 18.12 -2.11
C HIS A 9 15.65 19.58 -2.02
N GLN A 10 16.22 20.48 -2.82
CA GLN A 10 15.79 21.88 -2.89
C GLN A 10 14.32 22.02 -3.31
N GLU A 11 13.84 21.15 -4.18
CA GLU A 11 12.45 21.14 -4.63
C GLU A 11 11.46 20.73 -3.54
N LEU A 12 11.93 20.23 -2.40
CA LEU A 12 11.11 19.91 -1.23
C LEU A 12 10.83 21.12 -0.33
N GLU A 13 11.68 22.16 -0.42
CA GLU A 13 11.56 23.31 0.46
C GLU A 13 10.30 24.15 0.15
N GLY A 14 9.63 24.61 1.21
CA GLY A 14 8.45 25.48 1.11
C GLY A 14 7.19 24.81 0.54
N ARG A 15 7.17 23.47 0.34
CA ARG A 15 5.98 22.76 -0.10
C ARG A 15 4.96 22.62 1.04
N ASP A 16 3.69 22.70 0.68
CA ASP A 16 2.59 22.33 1.56
C ASP A 16 2.45 20.80 1.63
N TRP A 17 2.61 20.25 2.83
CA TRP A 17 2.49 18.83 3.10
C TRP A 17 1.13 18.43 3.66
N THR A 18 0.22 19.38 3.86
CA THR A 18 -1.11 19.15 4.41
C THR A 18 -1.83 18.01 3.68
N LEU A 19 -2.41 17.09 4.43
CA LEU A 19 -3.28 16.06 3.88
C LEU A 19 -4.66 16.66 3.60
N PRO A 20 -5.29 16.35 2.45
CA PRO A 20 -6.66 16.77 2.17
C PRO A 20 -7.64 16.29 3.24
N GLU A 21 -8.82 16.90 3.28
CA GLU A 21 -9.90 16.41 4.13
C GLU A 21 -10.38 15.01 3.72
N CYS A 22 -10.76 14.20 4.73
CA CYS A 22 -11.27 12.86 4.46
C CYS A 22 -12.66 12.92 3.87
N ARG A 23 -12.85 12.29 2.72
CA ARG A 23 -14.16 11.98 2.15
C ARG A 23 -14.40 10.48 2.31
N ILE A 24 -15.22 10.14 3.32
CA ILE A 24 -15.60 8.76 3.62
C ILE A 24 -16.81 8.39 2.77
N GLU A 25 -16.68 7.35 1.94
CA GLU A 25 -17.70 6.98 0.95
C GLU A 25 -18.42 5.66 1.27
N TRP A 26 -17.97 4.89 2.30
CA TRP A 26 -18.74 3.74 2.76
C TRP A 26 -19.89 4.18 3.68
N LYS A 27 -21.00 3.47 3.66
CA LYS A 27 -22.09 3.69 4.60
C LYS A 27 -21.59 3.45 6.02
N THR A 28 -21.60 4.49 6.83
CA THR A 28 -21.38 4.36 8.28
C THR A 28 -22.60 3.62 8.82
N ILE A 29 -22.43 2.35 9.18
CA ILE A 29 -23.42 1.67 10.01
C ILE A 29 -23.27 2.35 11.35
N GLU A 30 -24.33 3.07 11.80
CA GLU A 30 -24.36 3.65 13.13
C GLU A 30 -24.01 2.56 14.13
N ASN A 31 -22.87 2.69 14.77
CA ASN A 31 -22.38 1.71 15.72
C ASN A 31 -23.28 1.77 16.96
N ASN A 32 -24.12 0.79 17.12
CA ASN A 32 -24.44 0.32 18.45
C ASN A 32 -23.12 -0.02 19.14
N ASN A 33 -22.84 0.63 20.28
CA ASN A 33 -21.69 0.46 21.14
C ASN A 33 -21.33 -1.03 21.29
N ASN A 34 -20.53 -1.55 20.38
CA ASN A 34 -20.02 -2.91 20.49
C ASN A 34 -18.68 -2.83 21.22
N PRO A 35 -18.58 -3.35 22.45
CA PRO A 35 -17.33 -3.33 23.22
C PRO A 35 -16.20 -4.15 22.59
N ASN A 36 -16.47 -4.92 21.53
CA ASN A 36 -15.49 -5.64 20.73
C ASN A 36 -15.02 -4.81 19.52
N GLN A 37 -14.62 -3.57 19.73
CA GLN A 37 -14.02 -2.75 18.68
C GLN A 37 -12.77 -3.45 18.17
N VAL A 38 -12.83 -3.96 16.93
CA VAL A 38 -11.69 -4.59 16.26
C VAL A 38 -10.56 -3.59 16.20
N SER A 39 -9.43 -3.92 16.82
CA SER A 39 -8.23 -3.09 16.76
C SER A 39 -7.78 -2.96 15.30
N THR A 40 -7.58 -1.72 14.83
CA THR A 40 -7.05 -1.46 13.49
C THR A 40 -5.67 -2.13 13.33
N ALA A 41 -5.54 -2.99 12.35
CA ALA A 41 -4.25 -3.61 12.01
C ALA A 41 -3.39 -2.59 11.24
N VAL A 42 -2.41 -1.98 11.90
CA VAL A 42 -1.46 -1.05 11.27
C VAL A 42 -0.16 -1.77 10.94
N ARG A 43 0.26 -1.71 9.67
CA ARG A 43 1.48 -2.37 9.18
C ARG A 43 2.31 -1.41 8.35
N THR A 44 3.61 -1.67 8.31
CA THR A 44 4.53 -0.99 7.39
C THR A 44 5.47 -1.98 6.74
N GLY A 45 5.90 -1.65 5.53
CA GLY A 45 6.82 -2.45 4.75
C GLY A 45 7.38 -1.70 3.55
N GLY A 46 8.33 -2.31 2.89
CA GLY A 46 8.93 -1.81 1.65
C GLY A 46 8.38 -2.51 0.42
N THR A 47 9.13 -2.41 -0.67
CA THR A 47 8.74 -2.88 -2.01
C THR A 47 9.49 -4.12 -2.46
N MET A 48 10.47 -4.56 -1.70
CA MET A 48 11.29 -5.75 -1.98
C MET A 48 12.06 -6.17 -0.73
N TRP A 49 12.46 -7.42 -0.69
CA TRP A 49 13.38 -7.94 0.34
C TRP A 49 14.81 -8.13 -0.16
N THR A 50 15.08 -8.04 -1.46
CA THR A 50 16.39 -8.29 -2.04
C THR A 50 17.28 -7.04 -2.05
N VAL A 51 17.42 -6.37 -0.89
CA VAL A 51 18.20 -5.14 -0.73
C VAL A 51 19.56 -5.49 -0.11
N ARG A 52 20.61 -5.55 -0.92
CA ARG A 52 21.96 -5.95 -0.48
C ARG A 52 22.52 -5.10 0.67
N PRO A 53 22.37 -3.76 0.69
CA PRO A 53 22.84 -2.90 1.79
C PRO A 53 22.17 -3.17 3.15
N TRP A 54 21.13 -4.00 3.21
CA TRP A 54 20.49 -4.39 4.49
C TRP A 54 21.21 -5.53 5.21
N ARG A 55 22.21 -6.18 4.57
CA ARG A 55 23.06 -7.17 5.23
C ARG A 55 23.87 -6.51 6.34
N GLY A 56 23.91 -7.15 7.50
CA GLY A 56 24.57 -6.61 8.70
C GLY A 56 23.81 -5.49 9.40
N LYS A 57 22.63 -5.07 8.85
CA LYS A 57 21.77 -4.05 9.44
C LYS A 57 20.37 -4.58 9.78
N VAL A 58 19.72 -5.19 8.81
CA VAL A 58 18.36 -5.77 8.90
C VAL A 58 18.42 -7.29 8.78
N TYR A 59 19.35 -7.79 7.97
CA TYR A 59 19.62 -9.22 7.77
C TYR A 59 20.99 -9.58 8.33
N PRO A 60 21.17 -10.81 8.85
CA PRO A 60 22.48 -11.27 9.26
C PRO A 60 23.53 -11.13 8.14
N GLN A 61 24.75 -10.74 8.50
CA GLN A 61 25.81 -10.43 7.54
C GLN A 61 26.17 -11.63 6.64
N LYS A 62 26.13 -12.84 7.19
CA LYS A 62 26.58 -14.06 6.51
C LYS A 62 25.47 -14.82 5.78
N ASP A 63 24.20 -14.45 6.00
CA ASP A 63 23.06 -15.21 5.48
C ASP A 63 22.91 -15.05 3.97
N PRO A 64 22.64 -16.16 3.26
CA PRO A 64 22.48 -16.14 1.82
C PRO A 64 21.15 -15.50 1.42
N MET A 65 21.09 -14.92 0.21
CA MET A 65 19.92 -14.19 -0.29
C MET A 65 18.63 -15.02 -0.28
N ARG A 66 18.71 -16.36 -0.39
CA ARG A 66 17.53 -17.24 -0.35
C ARG A 66 16.77 -17.20 0.98
N THR A 67 17.41 -16.76 2.08
CA THR A 67 16.77 -16.66 3.41
C THR A 67 16.22 -15.25 3.70
N TRP A 68 16.45 -14.28 2.82
CA TRP A 68 16.10 -12.89 3.08
C TRP A 68 14.60 -12.63 3.12
N ALA A 69 13.80 -13.41 2.38
CA ALA A 69 12.34 -13.31 2.46
C ALA A 69 11.85 -13.57 3.90
N GLY A 70 12.28 -14.66 4.53
CA GLY A 70 11.93 -14.97 5.91
C GLY A 70 12.47 -13.94 6.91
N HIS A 71 13.69 -13.41 6.71
CA HIS A 71 14.20 -12.29 7.55
C HIS A 71 13.35 -11.04 7.39
N TYR A 72 12.97 -10.69 6.15
CA TYR A 72 12.09 -9.56 5.89
C TYR A 72 10.77 -9.71 6.65
N GLY A 73 10.09 -10.84 6.51
CA GLY A 73 8.81 -11.09 7.17
C GLY A 73 8.88 -11.01 8.70
N ARG A 74 10.05 -11.34 9.31
CA ARG A 74 10.26 -11.16 10.77
C ARG A 74 10.44 -9.70 11.17
N GLN A 75 10.90 -8.84 10.27
CA GLN A 75 11.22 -7.43 10.53
C GLN A 75 10.07 -6.48 10.16
N PHE A 76 9.35 -6.75 9.08
CA PHE A 76 8.29 -5.90 8.55
C PHE A 76 6.91 -6.55 8.69
N GLY A 77 5.86 -5.74 8.67
CA GLY A 77 4.47 -6.20 8.76
C GLY A 77 3.80 -6.49 7.42
N SER A 78 4.26 -5.84 6.36
CA SER A 78 3.71 -6.00 5.01
C SER A 78 4.79 -5.86 3.93
N LEU A 79 4.43 -6.22 2.70
CA LEU A 79 5.26 -6.04 1.52
C LEU A 79 4.40 -5.56 0.35
N GLU A 80 4.80 -4.47 -0.30
CA GLU A 80 4.35 -4.16 -1.65
C GLU A 80 4.98 -5.17 -2.61
N PHE A 81 4.21 -6.16 -3.05
CA PHE A 81 4.77 -7.27 -3.81
C PHE A 81 4.81 -6.94 -5.31
N ASN A 82 5.79 -6.11 -5.68
CA ASN A 82 5.98 -5.63 -7.06
C ASN A 82 6.39 -6.72 -8.06
N ALA A 83 6.95 -7.84 -7.61
CA ALA A 83 7.36 -8.92 -8.50
C ALA A 83 6.17 -9.44 -9.34
N THR A 84 4.96 -9.44 -8.76
CA THR A 84 3.73 -9.86 -9.45
C THR A 84 3.30 -8.94 -10.59
N HIS A 85 3.81 -7.68 -10.61
CA HIS A 85 3.54 -6.76 -11.71
C HIS A 85 4.23 -7.18 -13.01
N TYR A 86 5.39 -7.80 -12.89
CA TYR A 86 6.22 -8.21 -14.03
C TYR A 86 6.00 -9.67 -14.44
N ARG A 87 5.53 -10.49 -13.52
CA ARG A 87 5.32 -11.92 -13.75
C ARG A 87 4.16 -12.45 -12.89
N ILE A 88 3.31 -13.28 -13.49
CA ILE A 88 2.33 -14.08 -12.77
C ILE A 88 3.04 -15.33 -12.25
N TYR A 89 2.94 -15.60 -10.96
CA TYR A 89 3.56 -16.75 -10.30
C TYR A 89 2.54 -17.84 -10.07
N SER A 90 3.00 -19.10 -10.13
CA SER A 90 2.13 -20.24 -9.85
C SER A 90 1.72 -20.29 -8.36
N PRO A 91 0.57 -20.96 -8.06
CA PRO A 91 0.10 -21.15 -6.70
C PRO A 91 1.15 -21.77 -5.77
N GLU A 92 1.91 -22.77 -6.24
CA GLU A 92 2.93 -23.45 -5.45
C GLU A 92 4.06 -22.49 -5.05
N LYS A 93 4.46 -21.60 -5.98
CA LYS A 93 5.49 -20.62 -5.69
C LYS A 93 5.01 -19.57 -4.68
N MET A 94 3.76 -19.13 -4.79
CA MET A 94 3.17 -18.18 -3.88
C MET A 94 2.98 -18.80 -2.48
N ALA A 95 2.51 -20.03 -2.40
CA ALA A 95 2.42 -20.77 -1.13
C ALA A 95 3.78 -20.93 -0.45
N ALA A 96 4.82 -21.29 -1.20
CA ALA A 96 6.17 -21.41 -0.64
C ALA A 96 6.68 -20.09 -0.01
N TRP A 97 6.36 -18.94 -0.59
CA TRP A 97 6.68 -17.65 0.03
C TRP A 97 5.82 -17.36 1.26
N ALA A 98 4.53 -17.73 1.23
CA ALA A 98 3.65 -17.57 2.39
C ALA A 98 4.13 -18.37 3.60
N ASP A 99 4.62 -19.59 3.38
CA ASP A 99 5.15 -20.48 4.42
C ASP A 99 6.40 -19.92 5.11
N GLU A 100 7.19 -19.09 4.42
CA GLU A 100 8.36 -18.42 5.01
C GLU A 100 7.98 -17.26 5.93
N MET A 101 6.73 -16.76 5.87
CA MET A 101 6.29 -15.57 6.58
C MET A 101 5.69 -15.89 7.95
N PRO A 102 6.01 -15.11 8.98
CA PRO A 102 5.39 -15.25 10.30
C PRO A 102 3.92 -14.79 10.28
N ASP A 103 3.19 -15.16 11.33
CA ASP A 103 1.82 -14.70 11.51
C ASP A 103 1.72 -13.17 11.61
N GLY A 104 0.62 -12.64 11.07
CA GLY A 104 0.38 -11.21 11.00
C GLY A 104 1.11 -10.46 9.89
N PHE A 105 2.00 -11.13 9.13
CA PHE A 105 2.59 -10.57 7.91
C PHE A 105 1.60 -10.69 6.74
N VAL A 106 1.60 -9.68 5.84
CA VAL A 106 0.78 -9.73 4.62
C VAL A 106 1.56 -9.29 3.39
N PHE A 107 1.27 -9.96 2.27
CA PHE A 107 1.66 -9.50 0.94
C PHE A 107 0.58 -8.60 0.38
N CYS A 108 0.97 -7.46 -0.22
CA CYS A 108 0.10 -6.62 -1.04
C CYS A 108 0.50 -6.79 -2.51
N PRO A 109 -0.06 -7.79 -3.23
CA PRO A 109 0.33 -8.07 -4.61
C PRO A 109 -0.08 -6.95 -5.54
N LYS A 110 0.86 -6.52 -6.39
CA LYS A 110 0.58 -5.57 -7.46
C LYS A 110 0.07 -6.29 -8.69
N PHE A 111 -1.03 -5.80 -9.25
CA PHE A 111 -1.59 -6.38 -10.48
C PHE A 111 -0.58 -6.46 -11.62
N PRO A 112 -0.60 -7.54 -12.40
CA PRO A 112 0.26 -7.72 -13.56
C PRO A 112 0.09 -6.59 -14.59
N ALA A 113 1.22 -6.12 -15.14
CA ALA A 113 1.21 -5.09 -16.17
C ALA A 113 0.42 -5.48 -17.42
N ILE A 114 0.37 -6.79 -17.71
CA ILE A 114 -0.42 -7.32 -18.85
C ILE A 114 -1.89 -6.92 -18.74
N ILE A 115 -2.45 -6.86 -17.52
CA ILE A 115 -3.85 -6.49 -17.27
C ILE A 115 -4.03 -4.99 -17.38
N SER A 116 -3.27 -4.21 -16.61
CA SER A 116 -3.50 -2.78 -16.42
C SER A 116 -2.85 -1.90 -17.50
N HIS A 117 -1.64 -2.24 -17.98
CA HIS A 117 -0.85 -1.40 -18.85
C HIS A 117 -0.94 -1.81 -20.32
N TYR A 118 -0.84 -3.13 -20.60
CA TYR A 118 -0.77 -3.59 -21.97
C TYR A 118 -2.15 -3.86 -22.58
N ARG A 119 -2.99 -4.65 -21.90
CA ARG A 119 -4.33 -5.00 -22.39
C ARG A 119 -5.42 -4.01 -21.96
N ARG A 120 -5.15 -3.17 -20.98
CA ARG A 120 -6.08 -2.14 -20.48
C ARG A 120 -7.49 -2.70 -20.27
N PHE A 121 -7.56 -3.81 -19.52
CA PHE A 121 -8.79 -4.54 -19.15
C PHE A 121 -9.51 -5.22 -20.31
N GLY A 122 -8.94 -5.28 -21.52
CA GLY A 122 -9.50 -6.03 -22.64
C GLY A 122 -8.85 -7.39 -22.81
N ASN A 123 -9.64 -8.47 -22.98
CA ASN A 123 -9.17 -9.85 -23.20
C ASN A 123 -8.11 -10.28 -22.16
N CYS A 124 -8.37 -9.99 -20.88
CA CYS A 124 -7.45 -10.26 -19.79
C CYS A 124 -7.96 -11.31 -18.80
N GLU A 125 -9.01 -12.06 -19.16
CA GLU A 125 -9.63 -13.08 -18.32
C GLU A 125 -8.60 -14.14 -17.89
N GLY A 126 -7.90 -14.77 -18.82
CA GLY A 126 -6.88 -15.77 -18.51
C GLY A 126 -5.77 -15.26 -17.60
N PRO A 127 -5.07 -14.14 -17.94
CA PRO A 127 -4.10 -13.54 -17.02
C PRO A 127 -4.68 -13.14 -15.67
N THR A 128 -5.97 -12.79 -15.58
CA THR A 128 -6.64 -12.46 -14.33
C THR A 128 -6.87 -13.71 -13.50
N ASP A 129 -7.36 -14.78 -14.11
CA ASP A 129 -7.58 -16.07 -13.45
C ASP A 129 -6.28 -16.66 -12.92
N ASP A 130 -5.20 -16.63 -13.70
CA ASP A 130 -3.87 -17.08 -13.30
C ASP A 130 -3.35 -16.24 -12.11
N PHE A 131 -3.57 -14.92 -12.16
CA PHE A 131 -3.17 -14.02 -11.06
C PHE A 131 -3.96 -14.31 -9.78
N ILE A 132 -5.29 -14.48 -9.89
CA ILE A 132 -6.16 -14.83 -8.76
C ILE A 132 -5.73 -16.16 -8.15
N ALA A 133 -5.54 -17.19 -8.98
CA ALA A 133 -5.08 -18.50 -8.51
C ALA A 133 -3.76 -18.39 -7.74
N GLY A 134 -2.80 -17.62 -8.28
CA GLY A 134 -1.51 -17.40 -7.63
C GLY A 134 -1.65 -16.69 -6.28
N ILE A 135 -2.31 -15.52 -6.22
CA ILE A 135 -2.41 -14.75 -4.97
C ILE A 135 -3.26 -15.43 -3.92
N SER A 136 -4.28 -16.22 -4.31
CA SER A 136 -5.11 -16.98 -3.37
C SER A 136 -4.30 -18.02 -2.60
N ALA A 137 -3.23 -18.55 -3.18
CA ALA A 137 -2.31 -19.48 -2.51
C ALA A 137 -1.48 -18.85 -1.38
N LEU A 138 -1.49 -17.52 -1.23
CA LEU A 138 -0.93 -16.84 -0.07
C LEU A 138 -1.77 -17.08 1.21
N GLY A 139 -3.01 -17.55 1.08
CA GLY A 139 -3.88 -17.85 2.21
C GLY A 139 -4.06 -16.65 3.15
N ASN A 140 -3.84 -16.85 4.45
CA ASN A 140 -3.95 -15.80 5.48
C ASN A 140 -2.83 -14.74 5.40
N LYS A 141 -1.84 -14.91 4.53
CA LYS A 141 -0.81 -13.92 4.23
C LYS A 141 -1.19 -13.01 3.05
N LEU A 142 -2.34 -13.24 2.40
CA LEU A 142 -2.85 -12.34 1.37
C LEU A 142 -3.43 -11.08 2.05
N GLY A 143 -2.80 -9.94 1.78
CA GLY A 143 -3.31 -8.61 2.08
C GLY A 143 -4.18 -8.07 0.94
N THR A 144 -4.20 -6.76 0.80
CA THR A 144 -4.93 -6.12 -0.30
C THR A 144 -4.12 -6.17 -1.59
N ALA A 145 -4.64 -6.81 -2.63
CA ALA A 145 -4.08 -6.69 -3.98
C ALA A 145 -4.34 -5.27 -4.52
N PHE A 146 -3.39 -4.66 -5.23
CA PHE A 146 -3.63 -3.32 -5.75
C PHE A 146 -3.34 -3.19 -7.24
N LEU A 147 -4.28 -2.52 -7.90
CA LEU A 147 -4.28 -2.21 -9.33
C LEU A 147 -3.78 -0.78 -9.52
N GLN A 148 -2.57 -0.61 -10.04
CA GLN A 148 -2.06 0.71 -10.43
C GLN A 148 -2.42 1.00 -11.87
N LEU A 149 -3.10 2.13 -12.11
CA LEU A 149 -3.36 2.62 -13.46
C LEU A 149 -2.16 3.40 -14.01
N PRO A 150 -1.92 3.35 -15.33
CA PRO A 150 -0.91 4.19 -15.97
C PRO A 150 -1.21 5.69 -15.79
N PRO A 151 -0.19 6.57 -15.74
CA PRO A 151 -0.41 8.01 -15.55
C PRO A 151 -1.30 8.68 -16.62
N HIS A 152 -1.35 8.12 -17.81
CA HIS A 152 -2.19 8.63 -18.91
C HIS A 152 -3.61 8.03 -18.95
N TYR A 153 -3.96 7.17 -17.99
CA TYR A 153 -5.29 6.53 -17.94
C TYR A 153 -6.28 7.49 -17.26
N ALA A 154 -6.93 8.32 -18.06
CA ALA A 154 -7.94 9.28 -17.60
C ALA A 154 -9.34 8.64 -17.45
N PRO A 155 -10.27 9.27 -16.72
CA PRO A 155 -11.65 8.77 -16.54
C PRO A 155 -12.37 8.45 -17.85
N LYS A 156 -12.21 9.26 -18.89
CA LYS A 156 -12.79 9.02 -20.22
C LYS A 156 -12.42 7.69 -20.89
N HIS A 157 -11.42 6.98 -20.35
CA HIS A 157 -11.00 5.65 -20.80
C HIS A 157 -11.53 4.51 -19.92
N SER A 158 -12.45 4.81 -18.98
CA SER A 158 -12.91 3.86 -17.95
C SER A 158 -13.96 2.85 -18.44
N GLU A 159 -14.37 2.88 -19.69
CA GLU A 159 -15.40 2.00 -20.26
C GLU A 159 -15.19 0.50 -19.99
N LYS A 160 -13.93 0.04 -20.03
CA LYS A 160 -13.56 -1.36 -19.74
C LYS A 160 -13.24 -1.59 -18.26
N LEU A 161 -12.88 -0.55 -17.53
CA LEU A 161 -12.52 -0.65 -16.11
C LEU A 161 -13.73 -1.05 -15.28
N GLY A 162 -14.88 -0.40 -15.46
CA GLY A 162 -16.10 -0.70 -14.70
C GLY A 162 -16.52 -2.18 -14.76
N PRO A 163 -16.69 -2.76 -15.96
CA PRO A 163 -16.96 -4.20 -16.11
C PRO A 163 -15.90 -5.11 -15.46
N TYR A 164 -14.62 -4.77 -15.61
CA TYR A 164 -13.52 -5.52 -15.01
C TYR A 164 -13.61 -5.54 -13.48
N LEU A 165 -13.89 -4.39 -12.85
CA LEU A 165 -14.06 -4.27 -11.40
C LEU A 165 -15.28 -5.08 -10.90
N LYS A 166 -16.37 -5.08 -11.66
CA LYS A 166 -17.56 -5.87 -11.33
C LYS A 166 -17.30 -7.37 -11.36
N ALA A 167 -16.40 -7.84 -12.20
CA ALA A 167 -16.02 -9.24 -12.31
C ALA A 167 -15.03 -9.72 -11.23
N TRP A 168 -14.38 -8.81 -10.50
CA TRP A 168 -13.43 -9.17 -9.44
C TRP A 168 -14.12 -9.90 -8.27
N PRO A 169 -13.54 -11.02 -7.74
CA PRO A 169 -14.09 -11.75 -6.59
C PRO A 169 -14.21 -10.87 -5.33
N ARG A 170 -15.37 -10.92 -4.67
CA ARG A 170 -15.67 -10.04 -3.51
C ARG A 170 -14.96 -10.45 -2.23
N ASP A 171 -14.53 -11.69 -2.13
CA ASP A 171 -13.75 -12.24 -1.02
C ASP A 171 -12.26 -11.86 -1.08
N LEU A 172 -11.79 -11.35 -2.20
CA LEU A 172 -10.41 -10.88 -2.37
C LEU A 172 -10.34 -9.34 -2.28
N LYS A 173 -9.70 -8.83 -1.22
CA LYS A 173 -9.50 -7.38 -1.06
C LYS A 173 -8.70 -6.80 -2.21
N MET A 174 -9.21 -5.73 -2.81
CA MET A 174 -8.59 -5.01 -3.90
C MET A 174 -8.62 -3.51 -3.66
N ALA A 175 -7.58 -2.79 -4.08
CA ALA A 175 -7.54 -1.33 -4.12
C ALA A 175 -7.00 -0.82 -5.46
N ILE A 176 -7.37 0.40 -5.86
CA ILE A 176 -6.92 1.02 -7.12
C ILE A 176 -6.10 2.27 -6.83
N GLU A 177 -4.96 2.40 -7.54
CA GLU A 177 -4.16 3.62 -7.57
C GLU A 177 -4.43 4.38 -8.85
N PHE A 178 -5.04 5.55 -8.72
CA PHE A 178 -5.22 6.52 -9.77
C PHE A 178 -4.03 7.46 -9.84
N ARG A 179 -3.64 7.87 -11.06
CA ARG A 179 -2.48 8.74 -11.29
C ARG A 179 -2.72 9.91 -12.22
N HIS A 180 -3.79 9.88 -13.01
CA HIS A 180 -4.18 11.00 -13.86
C HIS A 180 -4.92 12.04 -13.01
N PRO A 181 -4.63 13.36 -13.14
CA PRO A 181 -5.28 14.40 -12.33
C PRO A 181 -6.79 14.43 -12.47
N ASP A 182 -7.34 14.18 -13.65
CA ASP A 182 -8.79 14.20 -13.90
C ASP A 182 -9.60 13.26 -12.98
N TRP A 183 -8.95 12.26 -12.37
CA TRP A 183 -9.62 11.41 -11.37
C TRP A 183 -9.97 12.14 -10.08
N PHE A 184 -9.33 13.28 -9.82
CA PHE A 184 -9.43 14.03 -8.56
C PHE A 184 -10.12 15.40 -8.74
N GLU A 185 -10.22 15.89 -9.99
CA GLU A 185 -10.82 17.18 -10.32
C GLU A 185 -12.36 17.14 -10.37
N GLY A 186 -12.95 15.95 -10.24
CA GLY A 186 -14.38 15.74 -10.44
C GLY A 186 -14.70 15.46 -11.91
N GLY A 187 -15.96 15.28 -12.20
CA GLY A 187 -16.46 14.91 -13.53
C GLY A 187 -17.23 13.60 -13.49
N GLU A 188 -18.18 13.47 -14.39
CA GLU A 188 -19.16 12.38 -14.35
C GLU A 188 -18.55 11.00 -14.43
N ASP A 189 -17.59 10.80 -15.35
CA ASP A 189 -16.90 9.51 -15.51
C ASP A 189 -16.08 9.14 -14.27
N ALA A 190 -15.38 10.13 -13.67
CA ALA A 190 -14.60 9.90 -12.46
C ALA A 190 -15.51 9.54 -11.28
N GLU A 191 -16.54 10.33 -11.02
CA GLU A 191 -17.48 10.09 -9.92
C GLU A 191 -18.24 8.77 -10.07
N ALA A 192 -18.57 8.35 -11.30
CA ALA A 192 -19.18 7.05 -11.56
C ALA A 192 -18.26 5.89 -11.11
N ILE A 193 -16.96 5.97 -11.37
CA ILE A 193 -16.01 4.95 -10.92
C ILE A 193 -15.81 5.03 -9.40
N TRP A 194 -15.67 6.22 -8.80
CA TRP A 194 -15.55 6.34 -7.35
C TRP A 194 -16.75 5.74 -6.61
N LYS A 195 -17.98 6.02 -7.09
CA LYS A 195 -19.21 5.41 -6.57
C LYS A 195 -19.18 3.89 -6.71
N LEU A 196 -18.76 3.39 -7.88
CA LEU A 196 -18.63 1.95 -8.14
C LEU A 196 -17.65 1.29 -7.17
N LEU A 197 -16.48 1.90 -6.87
CA LEU A 197 -15.53 1.37 -5.88
C LEU A 197 -16.19 1.18 -4.51
N SER A 198 -16.91 2.20 -4.04
CA SER A 198 -17.63 2.13 -2.76
C SER A 198 -18.68 1.02 -2.75
N GLU A 199 -19.48 0.90 -3.83
CA GLU A 199 -20.52 -0.13 -3.97
C GLU A 199 -19.94 -1.55 -4.00
N LEU A 200 -18.75 -1.70 -4.58
CA LEU A 200 -18.08 -2.99 -4.74
C LEU A 200 -17.17 -3.35 -3.56
N GLY A 201 -16.97 -2.45 -2.60
CA GLY A 201 -16.01 -2.65 -1.51
C GLY A 201 -14.54 -2.70 -2.01
N ILE A 202 -14.22 -1.96 -3.06
CA ILE A 202 -12.87 -1.81 -3.60
C ILE A 202 -12.24 -0.54 -3.03
N GLY A 203 -11.03 -0.66 -2.47
CA GLY A 203 -10.30 0.44 -1.85
C GLY A 203 -9.66 1.38 -2.87
N ALA A 204 -9.27 2.56 -2.40
CA ALA A 204 -8.42 3.47 -3.14
C ALA A 204 -7.04 3.52 -2.49
N VAL A 205 -5.98 3.38 -3.30
CA VAL A 205 -4.61 3.55 -2.86
C VAL A 205 -4.28 5.04 -2.86
N ILE A 206 -3.75 5.54 -1.76
CA ILE A 206 -3.30 6.92 -1.67
C ILE A 206 -1.80 6.95 -1.92
N SER A 207 -1.37 7.72 -2.92
CA SER A 207 0.05 7.93 -3.25
C SER A 207 0.51 9.27 -2.67
N ASP A 208 1.28 9.21 -1.58
CA ASP A 208 1.91 10.39 -0.99
C ASP A 208 3.32 10.54 -1.56
N THR A 209 3.45 11.38 -2.56
CA THR A 209 4.74 11.72 -3.19
C THR A 209 4.88 13.22 -3.33
N ALA A 210 6.09 13.73 -3.13
CA ALA A 210 6.33 15.17 -3.09
C ALA A 210 6.03 15.88 -4.42
N GLY A 211 6.36 15.26 -5.56
CA GLY A 211 6.21 15.88 -6.88
C GLY A 211 4.82 15.72 -7.51
N ARG A 212 3.88 15.04 -6.86
CA ARG A 212 2.53 14.82 -7.37
C ARG A 212 1.49 15.00 -6.27
N ARG A 213 1.54 16.17 -5.61
CA ARG A 213 0.53 16.56 -4.60
C ARG A 213 -0.87 16.72 -5.21
N ASP A 214 -0.96 16.98 -6.51
CA ASP A 214 -2.19 16.98 -7.30
C ASP A 214 -2.90 15.62 -7.34
N ALA A 215 -2.17 14.53 -7.16
CA ALA A 215 -2.70 13.17 -7.09
C ALA A 215 -2.90 12.67 -5.65
N LEU A 216 -2.57 13.48 -4.64
CA LEU A 216 -2.84 13.16 -3.26
C LEU A 216 -4.31 13.42 -2.94
N HIS A 217 -5.02 12.37 -2.58
CA HIS A 217 -6.43 12.44 -2.21
C HIS A 217 -6.67 11.77 -0.87
N MET A 218 -7.85 12.04 -0.27
CA MET A 218 -8.33 11.36 0.93
C MET A 218 -9.75 10.82 0.73
N ARG A 219 -10.05 10.31 -0.48
CA ARG A 219 -11.28 9.56 -0.76
C ARG A 219 -11.12 8.14 -0.25
N LEU A 220 -11.91 7.78 0.73
CA LEU A 220 -11.87 6.48 1.41
C LEU A 220 -13.13 5.70 1.04
N THR A 221 -12.99 4.67 0.22
CA THR A 221 -14.09 3.84 -0.28
C THR A 221 -14.27 2.55 0.52
N THR A 222 -13.29 2.20 1.38
CA THR A 222 -13.29 1.00 2.22
C THR A 222 -12.67 1.27 3.59
N LYS A 223 -12.89 0.34 4.53
CA LYS A 223 -12.27 0.34 5.87
C LYS A 223 -10.84 -0.20 5.89
N PHE A 224 -10.29 -0.64 4.78
CA PHE A 224 -8.87 -0.95 4.63
C PHE A 224 -8.21 0.09 3.73
N LEU A 225 -7.01 0.51 4.08
CA LEU A 225 -6.31 1.60 3.41
C LEU A 225 -4.86 1.22 3.11
N ILE A 226 -4.43 1.46 1.88
CA ILE A 226 -3.03 1.40 1.46
C ILE A 226 -2.56 2.83 1.18
N VAL A 227 -1.46 3.21 1.82
CA VAL A 227 -0.71 4.42 1.51
C VAL A 227 0.64 4.04 0.93
N ARG A 228 0.94 4.51 -0.27
CA ARG A 228 2.24 4.38 -0.91
C ARG A 228 3.04 5.65 -0.65
N PHE A 229 3.94 5.58 0.32
CA PHE A 229 4.72 6.72 0.81
C PHE A 229 6.05 6.82 0.07
N GLY A 230 6.23 7.87 -0.71
CA GLY A 230 7.49 8.21 -1.38
C GLY A 230 8.38 9.06 -0.47
N GLY A 231 9.31 8.43 0.24
CA GLY A 231 10.29 9.09 1.09
C GLY A 231 11.47 9.64 0.30
N TYR A 232 12.14 10.62 0.90
CA TYR A 232 13.32 11.30 0.38
C TYR A 232 14.53 11.08 1.31
N ASP A 233 14.80 9.79 1.59
CA ASP A 233 16.03 9.31 2.24
C ASP A 233 16.35 10.01 3.58
N GLY A 234 15.30 10.26 4.41
CA GLY A 234 15.41 10.89 5.72
C GLY A 234 15.44 12.42 5.69
N HIS A 235 15.04 13.05 4.59
CA HIS A 235 14.80 14.49 4.56
C HIS A 235 13.72 14.87 5.59
N LYS A 236 13.81 16.06 6.19
CA LYS A 236 12.85 16.56 7.21
C LYS A 236 11.38 16.45 6.80
N SER A 237 11.08 16.58 5.49
CA SER A 237 9.72 16.40 4.96
C SER A 237 9.17 14.99 5.16
N ASP A 238 10.03 13.97 5.28
CA ASP A 238 9.56 12.60 5.53
C ASP A 238 8.96 12.49 6.93
N GLU A 239 9.62 13.07 7.95
CA GLU A 239 9.11 13.10 9.32
C GLU A 239 7.83 13.94 9.41
N GLU A 240 7.81 15.12 8.80
CA GLU A 240 6.64 16.01 8.77
C GLU A 240 5.42 15.30 8.17
N ARG A 241 5.55 14.64 6.99
CA ARG A 241 4.47 13.89 6.35
C ARG A 241 4.03 12.68 7.17
N LEU A 242 4.98 11.94 7.77
CA LEU A 242 4.66 10.81 8.63
C LEU A 242 3.90 11.22 9.89
N ASN A 243 4.22 12.38 10.49
CA ASN A 243 3.44 12.96 11.59
C ASN A 243 1.98 13.22 11.16
N LEU A 244 1.77 13.87 10.01
CA LEU A 244 0.43 14.13 9.48
C LEU A 244 -0.36 12.82 9.24
N TRP A 245 0.32 11.77 8.76
CA TRP A 245 -0.31 10.45 8.61
C TRP A 245 -0.68 9.82 9.95
N THR A 246 0.18 9.90 10.97
CA THR A 246 -0.14 9.32 12.30
C THR A 246 -1.29 10.06 12.97
N GLU A 247 -1.35 11.38 12.85
CA GLU A 247 -2.48 12.18 13.31
C GLU A 247 -3.78 11.80 12.58
N ARG A 248 -3.72 11.64 11.25
CA ARG A 248 -4.87 11.24 10.45
C ARG A 248 -5.39 9.86 10.84
N ILE A 249 -4.51 8.88 11.03
CA ILE A 249 -4.87 7.55 11.51
C ILE A 249 -5.50 7.64 12.90
N SER A 250 -4.92 8.44 13.81
CA SER A 250 -5.50 8.67 15.14
C SER A 250 -6.92 9.22 15.06
N GLN A 251 -7.17 10.19 14.19
CA GLN A 251 -8.50 10.75 13.96
C GLN A 251 -9.48 9.68 13.44
N LEU A 252 -9.08 8.92 12.42
CA LEU A 252 -9.91 7.87 11.81
C LEU A 252 -10.24 6.73 12.80
N THR A 253 -9.33 6.41 13.72
CA THR A 253 -9.55 5.35 14.70
C THR A 253 -10.37 5.81 15.91
N LYS A 254 -10.25 7.08 16.34
CA LYS A 254 -10.93 7.61 17.52
C LYS A 254 -12.37 8.07 17.23
N ASN A 255 -12.65 8.57 16.03
CA ASN A 255 -13.93 9.22 15.69
C ASN A 255 -15.03 8.24 15.25
N GLY A 256 -15.02 7.00 15.71
CA GLY A 256 -16.06 6.03 15.39
C GLY A 256 -16.05 5.53 13.94
N THR A 257 -14.98 5.79 13.20
CA THR A 257 -14.77 5.32 11.83
C THR A 257 -13.60 4.33 11.80
N PRO A 258 -13.73 3.16 12.44
CA PRO A 258 -12.62 2.26 12.63
C PRO A 258 -12.18 1.71 11.27
N LEU A 259 -10.91 1.94 10.93
CA LEU A 259 -10.26 1.21 9.87
C LEU A 259 -10.04 -0.24 10.34
N GLU A 260 -10.26 -1.20 9.46
CA GLU A 260 -9.88 -2.60 9.68
C GLU A 260 -8.37 -2.76 9.57
N SER A 261 -7.78 -2.11 8.55
CA SER A 261 -6.33 -2.14 8.35
C SER A 261 -5.80 -0.88 7.66
N PHE A 262 -4.54 -0.59 7.97
CA PHE A 262 -3.75 0.46 7.35
C PHE A 262 -2.37 -0.09 7.00
N ASP A 263 -2.00 -0.06 5.73
CA ASP A 263 -0.71 -0.51 5.22
C ASP A 263 0.08 0.68 4.66
N LEU A 264 1.19 1.06 5.32
CA LEU A 264 2.14 2.05 4.80
C LEU A 264 3.23 1.34 4.00
N LEU A 265 3.19 1.48 2.69
CA LEU A 265 4.16 0.89 1.77
C LEU A 265 5.21 1.94 1.39
N VAL A 266 6.40 1.80 1.97
CA VAL A 266 7.47 2.80 1.90
C VAL A 266 8.32 2.61 0.66
N HIS A 267 8.47 3.67 -0.10
CA HIS A 267 9.39 3.81 -1.24
C HIS A 267 10.46 4.83 -0.90
N THR A 268 11.70 4.45 -0.90
CA THR A 268 12.86 5.35 -0.86
C THR A 268 13.65 5.24 -2.16
N THR A 269 14.62 6.11 -2.40
CA THR A 269 15.29 6.21 -3.72
C THR A 269 15.87 4.86 -4.18
N ASP A 270 16.52 4.13 -3.29
CA ASP A 270 17.15 2.83 -3.56
C ASP A 270 16.74 1.74 -2.57
N SER A 271 15.70 1.98 -1.79
CA SER A 271 15.20 1.15 -0.70
C SER A 271 16.14 1.02 0.50
N ILE A 272 17.30 1.69 0.52
CA ILE A 272 18.25 1.57 1.63
C ILE A 272 17.66 2.14 2.91
N GLN A 273 17.01 3.31 2.84
CA GLN A 273 16.43 4.02 3.97
C GLN A 273 15.03 3.54 4.39
N THR A 274 14.47 2.55 3.69
CA THR A 274 13.14 2.02 4.03
C THR A 274 13.04 1.55 5.48
N PRO A 275 14.02 0.83 6.08
CA PRO A 275 13.93 0.41 7.47
C PRO A 275 13.87 1.60 8.45
N GLU A 276 14.64 2.67 8.20
CA GLU A 276 14.66 3.88 9.01
C GLU A 276 13.31 4.60 8.97
N THR A 277 12.75 4.75 7.77
CA THR A 277 11.42 5.35 7.58
C THR A 277 10.34 4.54 8.30
N CYS A 278 10.41 3.21 8.22
CA CYS A 278 9.49 2.32 8.95
C CYS A 278 9.67 2.42 10.48
N ARG A 279 10.91 2.57 10.97
CA ARG A 279 11.19 2.80 12.42
C ARG A 279 10.60 4.13 12.88
N LEU A 280 10.81 5.20 12.11
CA LEU A 280 10.25 6.51 12.40
C LEU A 280 8.73 6.47 12.50
N PHE A 281 8.07 5.90 11.48
CA PHE A 281 6.61 5.74 11.50
C PHE A 281 6.13 4.94 12.71
N SER A 282 6.80 3.84 13.06
CA SER A 282 6.45 3.03 14.23
C SER A 282 6.59 3.82 15.55
N LYS A 283 7.64 4.63 15.68
CA LYS A 283 7.83 5.52 16.83
C LYS A 283 6.67 6.50 16.94
N LEU A 284 6.35 7.21 15.86
CA LEU A 284 5.26 8.18 15.80
C LEU A 284 3.90 7.55 16.10
N MET A 285 3.60 6.36 15.55
CA MET A 285 2.38 5.61 15.86
C MET A 285 2.26 5.25 17.34
N LYS A 286 3.37 4.88 17.98
CA LYS A 286 3.38 4.62 19.42
C LYS A 286 3.12 5.89 20.24
N GLU A 287 3.75 7.02 19.86
CA GLU A 287 3.63 8.30 20.56
C GLU A 287 2.24 8.93 20.39
N THR A 288 1.69 8.91 19.18
CA THR A 288 0.41 9.57 18.84
C THR A 288 -0.81 8.69 19.14
N CYS A 289 -0.74 7.40 18.85
CA CYS A 289 -1.87 6.47 18.91
C CYS A 289 -1.75 5.42 20.02
N GLY A 290 -0.60 5.30 20.69
CA GLY A 290 -0.33 4.20 21.63
C GLY A 290 -0.16 2.83 20.98
N LEU A 291 -0.14 2.75 19.65
CA LEU A 291 -0.09 1.49 18.89
C LEU A 291 1.36 1.05 18.68
N LYS A 292 1.64 -0.21 19.05
CA LYS A 292 2.90 -0.87 18.73
C LYS A 292 2.74 -1.65 17.43
N ILE A 293 3.51 -1.28 16.42
CA ILE A 293 3.55 -1.98 15.13
C ILE A 293 4.89 -2.68 14.94
N LYS A 294 4.90 -3.73 14.13
CA LYS A 294 6.14 -4.44 13.80
C LYS A 294 7.13 -3.50 13.14
N THR A 295 8.37 -3.50 13.62
CA THR A 295 9.40 -2.53 13.24
C THR A 295 10.71 -3.22 12.98
N PRO A 296 11.41 -2.89 11.88
CA PRO A 296 12.75 -3.40 11.62
C PRO A 296 13.70 -3.05 12.79
N LYS A 297 14.41 -4.05 13.28
CA LYS A 297 15.46 -3.88 14.30
C LYS A 297 16.81 -3.86 13.63
N GLU A 298 17.72 -3.07 14.16
CA GLU A 298 19.12 -3.20 13.78
C GLU A 298 19.72 -4.47 14.37
N ILE A 299 20.46 -5.18 13.57
CA ILE A 299 21.28 -6.29 14.06
C ILE A 299 22.53 -5.65 14.65
N LEU A 300 22.65 -5.73 15.97
CA LEU A 300 23.88 -5.34 16.65
C LEU A 300 24.98 -6.29 16.21
N SER A 301 26.12 -5.73 15.78
CA SER A 301 27.27 -6.45 15.21
C SER A 301 28.02 -7.29 16.25
N SER A 302 27.38 -8.28 16.81
CA SER A 302 27.98 -9.21 17.79
C SER A 302 27.74 -10.68 17.50
N ASP A 303 27.26 -11.03 16.27
CA ASP A 303 27.07 -12.42 15.87
C ASP A 303 27.67 -12.71 14.49
#